data_3d3a33a3228c9f935c641b1ce6a806b1
#
_entry.id   3d3a33a3228c9f935c641b1ce6a806b1
#
_cell.length_a   1.000
_cell.length_b   1.000
_cell.length_c   1.000
_cell.angle_alpha   90.00
_cell.angle_beta   90.00
_cell.angle_gamma   90.00
#
_symmetry.space_group_name_H-M   'P 1'
#
loop_
_entity.id
_entity.type
_entity.pdbx_description
1 polymer ?
#
loop_
_entity_poly.entity_id
_entity_poly.type
_entity_poly.pdbx_seq_one_letter_code
_entity_poly.pdbx_strand_id
1 'polypeptide(L)'
;MHTMKSSPAMGKPFFWWEGNTLVVNILGKPSASCDAIGKPKGSQLKISVTAAPRAGRATDHMVRFLAGEFGVPRSAIEVVFGRMNVNKQLRIKEPQKLPAVFQAENASDELDSTPR
;
A
#
# COMPACT_ATOMS: atom_id res chain seq x y z
N MET A 1 8.46 21.94 14.15
CA MET A 1 8.51 21.67 13.88
C MET A 1 8.72 21.05 13.26
N HIS A 2 8.61 20.98 12.97
CA HIS A 2 8.79 20.51 12.41
C HIS A 2 8.70 19.80 11.74
N THR A 3 8.48 19.71 11.55
CA THR A 3 8.29 19.24 10.92
C THR A 3 8.51 18.63 10.16
N MET A 4 8.38 18.67 9.96
CA MET A 4 8.52 18.23 9.29
C MET A 4 8.87 17.79 8.51
N LYS A 5 8.77 17.93 8.34
CA LYS A 5 8.98 17.57 7.73
C LYS A 5 9.38 17.23 6.91
N SER A 6 9.51 17.38 6.73
CA SER A 6 9.86 17.14 6.11
C SER A 6 10.04 16.45 5.21
N SER A 7 10.09 16.12 4.98
CA SER A 7 10.29 15.38 4.17
C SER A 7 9.98 15.36 3.01
N PRO A 8 9.46 15.69 2.88
CA PRO A 8 8.96 15.68 1.77
C PRO A 8 9.56 16.16 0.66
N ALA A 9 10.34 16.76 0.77
CA ALA A 9 10.98 17.25 -0.29
C ALA A 9 11.27 16.24 -1.29
N MET A 10 11.31 15.08 -0.95
CA MET A 10 11.63 14.07 -1.83
C MET A 10 10.49 13.59 -2.63
N GLY A 11 9.43 14.26 -2.64
CA GLY A 11 8.29 13.85 -3.39
C GLY A 11 7.20 13.33 -2.52
N LYS A 12 6.16 12.84 -3.10
CA LYS A 12 4.99 12.47 -2.36
C LYS A 12 5.14 11.09 -1.78
N PRO A 13 4.55 10.87 -0.62
CA PRO A 13 4.57 9.54 -0.05
C PRO A 13 3.66 8.61 -0.84
N PHE A 14 3.90 7.32 -0.72
CA PHE A 14 3.04 6.35 -1.39
C PHE A 14 1.82 6.00 -0.54
N PHE A 15 1.76 6.44 0.69
CA PHE A 15 0.59 6.23 1.54
C PHE A 15 0.46 7.35 2.55
N TRP A 16 -0.75 7.51 3.09
CA TRP A 16 -1.00 8.42 4.19
C TRP A 16 -2.25 7.96 4.93
N TRP A 17 -2.48 8.55 6.07
CA TRP A 17 -3.63 8.19 6.90
C TRP A 17 -4.68 9.30 6.86
N GLU A 18 -5.93 8.89 6.75
CA GLU A 18 -7.06 9.79 6.89
C GLU A 18 -7.89 9.22 8.02
N GLY A 19 -7.67 9.70 9.23
CA GLY A 19 -8.27 9.08 10.40
C GLY A 19 -7.74 7.67 10.57
N ASN A 20 -8.63 6.71 10.60
CA ASN A 20 -8.25 5.30 10.72
C ASN A 20 -8.19 4.60 9.39
N THR A 21 -8.27 5.34 8.30
CA THR A 21 -8.22 4.78 6.97
C THR A 21 -6.86 5.02 6.35
N LEU A 22 -6.25 3.96 5.86
CA LEU A 22 -4.98 4.04 5.16
C LEU A 22 -5.25 4.26 3.69
N VAL A 23 -4.68 5.31 3.12
CA VAL A 23 -4.80 5.58 1.69
C VAL A 23 -3.46 5.22 1.06
N VAL A 24 -3.47 4.39 0.04
CA VAL A 24 -2.22 3.94 -0.57
C VAL A 24 -2.29 4.02 -2.08
N ASN A 25 -1.24 4.56 -2.68
CA ASN A 25 -1.10 4.60 -4.12
C ASN A 25 -0.32 3.38 -4.56
N ILE A 26 -0.82 2.69 -5.54
CA ILE A 26 -0.30 1.40 -5.96
C ILE A 26 0.05 1.39 -7.43
N LEU A 27 1.18 0.77 -7.74
CA LEU A 27 1.51 0.41 -9.10
C LEU A 27 1.37 -1.10 -9.19
N GLY A 28 0.34 -1.57 -9.87
CA GLY A 28 0.06 -2.99 -9.97
C GLY A 28 0.91 -3.67 -11.02
N LYS A 29 1.30 -4.90 -10.75
CA LYS A 29 2.02 -5.73 -11.70
C LYS A 29 1.26 -7.02 -11.86
N PRO A 30 0.38 -7.11 -12.85
CA PRO A 30 -0.41 -8.33 -13.06
C PRO A 30 0.41 -9.41 -13.73
N SER A 31 -0.12 -10.59 -13.75
CA SER A 31 0.50 -11.75 -14.40
C SER A 31 1.88 -12.04 -13.85
N ALA A 32 2.09 -11.76 -12.59
CA ALA A 32 3.36 -12.03 -11.94
C ALA A 32 3.44 -13.49 -11.52
N SER A 33 4.63 -13.92 -11.15
CA SER A 33 4.81 -15.31 -10.72
C SER A 33 4.26 -15.55 -9.32
N CYS A 34 4.12 -14.52 -8.51
CA CYS A 34 3.54 -14.66 -7.18
C CYS A 34 2.90 -13.35 -6.74
N ASP A 35 2.00 -13.44 -5.77
CA ASP A 35 1.43 -12.26 -5.16
C ASP A 35 2.42 -11.73 -4.14
N ALA A 36 2.74 -10.47 -4.20
CA ALA A 36 3.74 -9.92 -3.29
C ALA A 36 3.63 -8.42 -3.18
N ILE A 37 3.95 -7.92 -2.00
CA ILE A 37 4.09 -6.49 -1.79
C ILE A 37 5.56 -6.17 -2.05
N GLY A 38 5.80 -5.36 -3.04
CA GLY A 38 7.14 -5.01 -3.43
C GLY A 38 7.63 -3.76 -2.72
N LYS A 39 8.46 -3.01 -3.38
CA LYS A 39 9.05 -1.81 -2.80
C LYS A 39 8.38 -0.56 -3.32
N PRO A 40 8.43 0.51 -2.57
CA PRO A 40 7.94 1.78 -3.09
C PRO A 40 8.79 2.24 -4.27
N LYS A 41 8.13 2.82 -5.24
CA LYS A 41 8.79 3.39 -6.38
C LYS A 41 8.15 4.74 -6.62
N GLY A 42 8.86 5.83 -6.31
CA GLY A 42 8.25 7.14 -6.37
C GLY A 42 7.14 7.22 -5.36
N SER A 43 6.00 7.67 -5.77
CA SER A 43 4.85 7.84 -4.90
C SER A 43 3.90 6.64 -4.96
N GLN A 44 4.38 5.50 -5.39
CA GLN A 44 3.55 4.31 -5.50
C GLN A 44 4.23 3.11 -4.87
N LEU A 45 3.43 2.19 -4.36
CA LEU A 45 3.92 0.93 -3.84
C LEU A 45 3.67 -0.14 -4.90
N LYS A 46 4.69 -0.88 -5.27
CA LYS A 46 4.55 -1.92 -6.27
C LYS A 46 3.90 -3.14 -5.64
N ILE A 47 2.83 -3.63 -6.23
CA ILE A 47 2.13 -4.84 -5.77
C ILE A 47 2.03 -5.79 -6.95
N SER A 48 2.59 -6.97 -6.80
CA SER A 48 2.51 -8.01 -7.83
C SER A 48 1.34 -8.92 -7.54
N VAL A 49 0.63 -9.32 -8.56
CA VAL A 49 -0.45 -10.31 -8.43
C VAL A 49 -0.37 -11.31 -9.57
N THR A 50 -0.78 -12.52 -9.28
CA THR A 50 -0.71 -13.59 -10.27
C THR A 50 -1.85 -13.54 -11.28
N ALA A 51 -2.90 -12.79 -10.98
CA ALA A 51 -4.06 -12.72 -11.88
C ALA A 51 -3.76 -11.87 -13.10
N ALA A 52 -4.42 -12.21 -14.20
CA ALA A 52 -4.28 -11.46 -15.44
C ALA A 52 -5.05 -10.14 -15.35
N PRO A 53 -4.65 -9.11 -16.10
CA PRO A 53 -5.30 -7.80 -16.04
C PRO A 53 -6.55 -7.75 -16.90
N ARG A 54 -7.32 -8.78 -16.90
CA ARG A 54 -8.45 -8.89 -17.78
C ARG A 54 -9.73 -8.60 -17.02
N ALA A 55 -10.53 -7.69 -17.50
CA ALA A 55 -11.84 -7.37 -16.95
C ALA A 55 -11.77 -7.07 -15.43
N GLY A 56 -10.72 -6.40 -14.99
CA GLY A 56 -10.59 -6.04 -13.59
C GLY A 56 -10.19 -7.19 -12.67
N ARG A 57 -9.86 -8.35 -13.21
CA ARG A 57 -9.52 -9.51 -12.39
C ARG A 57 -8.29 -9.27 -11.52
N ALA A 58 -7.28 -8.60 -12.08
CA ALA A 58 -6.07 -8.36 -11.31
C ALA A 58 -6.37 -7.46 -10.12
N THR A 59 -7.26 -6.49 -10.30
CA THR A 59 -7.65 -5.61 -9.20
C THR A 59 -8.42 -6.36 -8.14
N ASP A 60 -9.36 -7.20 -8.54
CA ASP A 60 -10.13 -7.99 -7.58
C ASP A 60 -9.22 -8.93 -6.80
N HIS A 61 -8.28 -9.52 -7.48
CA HIS A 61 -7.32 -10.42 -6.85
C HIS A 61 -6.43 -9.64 -5.87
N MET A 62 -6.00 -8.46 -6.28
CA MET A 62 -5.16 -7.61 -5.43
C MET A 62 -5.89 -7.22 -4.15
N VAL A 63 -7.17 -6.88 -4.26
CA VAL A 63 -7.97 -6.52 -3.10
C VAL A 63 -8.05 -7.70 -2.14
N ARG A 64 -8.27 -8.90 -2.67
CA ARG A 64 -8.33 -10.10 -1.86
C ARG A 64 -6.99 -10.36 -1.16
N PHE A 65 -5.91 -10.24 -1.90
CA PHE A 65 -4.57 -10.44 -1.36
C PHE A 65 -4.29 -9.43 -0.24
N LEU A 66 -4.58 -8.17 -0.51
CA LEU A 66 -4.30 -7.13 0.47
C LEU A 66 -5.22 -7.23 1.68
N ALA A 67 -6.44 -7.69 1.51
CA ALA A 67 -7.33 -7.89 2.65
C ALA A 67 -6.68 -8.84 3.67
N GLY A 68 -6.04 -9.89 3.18
CA GLY A 68 -5.33 -10.79 4.07
C GLY A 68 -4.12 -10.15 4.71
N GLU A 69 -3.38 -9.34 3.95
CA GLU A 69 -2.17 -8.70 4.44
C GLU A 69 -2.48 -7.64 5.50
N PHE A 70 -3.62 -7.00 5.40
CA PHE A 70 -4.00 -5.95 6.36
C PHE A 70 -4.96 -6.49 7.43
N GLY A 71 -5.34 -7.75 7.34
CA GLY A 71 -6.21 -8.36 8.34
C GLY A 71 -7.61 -7.80 8.37
N VAL A 72 -8.17 -7.48 7.20
CA VAL A 72 -9.50 -6.90 7.10
C VAL A 72 -10.33 -7.64 6.06
N PRO A 73 -11.64 -7.53 6.10
CA PRO A 73 -12.46 -8.09 5.03
C PRO A 73 -12.31 -7.28 3.76
N ARG A 74 -12.59 -7.88 2.63
CA ARG A 74 -12.48 -7.16 1.36
C ARG A 74 -13.35 -5.92 1.32
N SER A 75 -14.47 -5.95 2.00
CA SER A 75 -15.38 -4.80 2.03
C SER A 75 -14.75 -3.58 2.69
N ALA A 76 -13.66 -3.76 3.44
CA ALA A 76 -12.97 -2.63 4.05
C ALA A 76 -12.01 -1.95 3.09
N ILE A 77 -11.82 -2.48 1.89
CA ILE A 77 -10.92 -1.91 0.90
C ILE A 77 -11.72 -1.33 -0.25
N GLU A 78 -11.53 -0.05 -0.47
CA GLU A 78 -12.21 0.65 -1.55
C GLU A 78 -11.21 1.00 -2.64
N VAL A 79 -11.54 0.72 -3.89
CA VAL A 79 -10.71 1.12 -5.03
C VAL A 79 -11.18 2.50 -5.42
N VAL A 80 -10.39 3.51 -5.11
CA VAL A 80 -10.79 4.90 -5.37
C VAL A 80 -10.72 5.18 -6.86
N PHE A 81 -9.64 4.76 -7.50
CA PHE A 81 -9.55 4.85 -8.94
C PHE A 81 -8.60 3.78 -9.44
N GLY A 82 -8.61 3.57 -10.75
CA GLY A 82 -7.66 2.67 -11.37
C GLY A 82 -8.08 1.22 -11.39
N ARG A 83 -9.39 0.93 -11.30
CA ARG A 83 -9.84 -0.46 -11.29
C ARG A 83 -9.34 -1.22 -12.50
N MET A 84 -9.27 -0.56 -13.66
CA MET A 84 -8.84 -1.19 -14.90
C MET A 84 -7.45 -0.72 -15.33
N ASN A 85 -6.69 -0.19 -14.40
CA ASN A 85 -5.40 0.39 -14.71
C ASN A 85 -4.35 -0.14 -13.73
N VAL A 86 -3.08 -0.10 -14.10
CA VAL A 86 -2.02 -0.50 -13.19
C VAL A 86 -1.77 0.56 -12.11
N ASN A 87 -2.14 1.80 -12.36
CA ASN A 87 -2.03 2.86 -11.36
C ASN A 87 -3.33 2.92 -10.60
N LYS A 88 -3.29 2.70 -9.30
CA LYS A 88 -4.48 2.62 -8.47
C LYS A 88 -4.32 3.37 -7.18
N GLN A 89 -5.43 3.75 -6.60
CA GLN A 89 -5.43 4.25 -5.23
C GLN A 89 -6.48 3.47 -4.46
N LEU A 90 -6.09 2.96 -3.32
CA LEU A 90 -6.99 2.20 -2.46
C LEU A 90 -7.13 2.88 -1.12
N ARG A 91 -8.28 2.70 -0.49
CA ARG A 91 -8.54 3.13 0.87
C ARG A 91 -8.82 1.88 1.69
N ILE A 92 -8.08 1.68 2.76
CA ILE A 92 -8.22 0.49 3.60
C ILE A 92 -8.68 0.96 4.97
N LYS A 93 -9.90 0.59 5.35
CA LYS A 93 -10.48 1.05 6.60
C LYS A 93 -9.98 0.22 7.76
N GLU A 94 -9.49 0.88 8.76
CA GLU A 94 -9.09 0.26 10.03
C GLU A 94 -8.27 -1.01 9.86
N PRO A 95 -7.13 -0.95 9.18
CA PRO A 95 -6.32 -2.14 9.02
C PRO A 95 -5.88 -2.68 10.37
N GLN A 96 -5.92 -3.99 10.51
CA GLN A 96 -5.58 -4.65 11.77
C GLN A 96 -4.13 -5.08 11.79
N LYS A 97 -3.50 -5.13 10.63
CA LYS A 97 -2.08 -5.44 10.51
C LYS A 97 -1.49 -4.48 9.49
N LEU A 98 -0.22 -4.22 9.60
CA LEU A 98 0.48 -3.40 8.62
C LEU A 98 1.66 -4.18 8.09
N PRO A 99 1.70 -4.42 6.79
CA PRO A 99 2.87 -5.05 6.19
C PRO A 99 4.14 -4.26 6.47
N ALA A 100 5.25 -4.92 6.42
CA ALA A 100 6.52 -4.34 6.81
C ALA A 100 6.87 -3.06 6.09
N VAL A 101 6.47 -2.93 4.84
CA VAL A 101 6.80 -1.75 4.06
C VAL A 101 6.20 -0.49 4.65
N PHE A 102 5.05 -0.61 5.33
CA PHE A 102 4.41 0.53 5.97
C PHE A 102 5.02 0.80 7.33
N GLN A 103 5.72 -0.15 7.88
CA GLN A 103 6.36 0.02 9.15
C GLN A 103 7.80 0.47 9.00
N ALA A 104 8.36 0.33 7.83
CA ALA A 104 9.76 0.64 7.60
C ALA A 104 10.11 2.06 7.93
N GLU A 105 9.24 2.98 7.63
CA GLU A 105 9.48 4.37 7.94
C GLU A 105 9.51 4.60 9.43
N ASN A 106 8.62 3.98 10.13
CA ASN A 106 8.60 4.05 11.56
C ASN A 106 9.75 3.28 12.15
N ALA A 107 10.10 2.21 11.53
CA ALA A 107 11.17 1.39 12.02
C ALA A 107 12.50 2.11 12.03
N SER A 108 12.72 2.97 11.08
CA SER A 108 13.93 3.74 11.09
C SER A 108 14.03 4.58 12.31
N ASP A 109 12.96 5.21 12.69
CA ASP A 109 12.94 6.01 13.88
C ASP A 109 13.13 5.17 15.10
N GLU A 110 12.52 4.04 15.12
CA GLU A 110 12.60 3.20 16.25
C GLU A 110 13.97 2.63 16.44
N LEU A 111 14.63 2.32 15.39
CA LEU A 111 15.96 1.82 15.52
C LEU A 111 16.86 2.82 16.16
N ASP A 112 16.64 4.06 15.87
CA ASP A 112 17.41 5.09 16.49
C ASP A 112 17.14 5.15 17.95
N SER A 113 15.92 4.98 18.30
CA SER A 113 15.56 5.17 19.66
C SER A 113 15.79 3.95 20.47
N THR A 114 15.80 2.80 19.93
CA THR A 114 15.82 1.72 20.75
C THR A 114 17.06 1.32 20.89
N PRO A 115 17.60 1.32 21.14
CA PRO A 115 18.69 0.92 21.27
C PRO A 115 18.76 -0.02 22.10
N ARG A 116 18.69 -0.43 22.34
CA ARG A 116 18.61 -1.19 23.05
C ARG A 116 19.14 -1.82 23.26
#